data_47f8b0e80840d57d74bdf10317bddd90
#
_entry.id   47f8b0e80840d57d74bdf10317bddd90
#
_cell.length_a   1.000
_cell.length_b   1.000
_cell.length_c   1.000
_cell.angle_alpha   90.00
_cell.angle_beta   90.00
_cell.angle_gamma   90.00
#
_symmetry.space_group_name_H-M   'P 1'
#
loop_
_entity.id
_entity.type
_entity.pdbx_description
1 polymer ?
#
loop_
_entity_poly.entity_id
_entity_poly.type
_entity_poly.pdbx_seq_one_letter_code
_entity_poly.pdbx_strand_id
1 'polypeptide(L)'
;DVYKRQDVLEVSEEQAKVNGRVPVGAILVDGLGVGDVGNVVLRDRQHLAEDGIMIVVMSLDRASGELVAGPDIVSRGFVYVKESDELIEEARRTVDDALQACLDKGITDWGKLKTTTKDVLSDYVWKKTKRRPMILPIIMEV
;
A
#
# COMPACT_ATOMS: atom_id res chain seq x y z
N ASP A 1 34.51 11.95 12.50
CA ASP A 1 34.70 12.62 11.20
C ASP A 1 34.86 14.13 11.40
N VAL A 2 35.98 14.66 10.95
CA VAL A 2 36.28 16.10 10.99
C VAL A 2 35.53 16.85 9.88
N TYR A 3 35.26 16.16 8.76
CA TYR A 3 34.62 16.72 7.58
C TYR A 3 33.25 16.11 7.34
N LYS A 4 32.29 16.94 6.92
CA LYS A 4 30.94 16.50 6.54
C LYS A 4 30.82 16.47 5.02
N ARG A 5 29.88 15.68 4.50
CA ARG A 5 29.63 15.52 3.07
C ARG A 5 29.36 16.85 2.31
N GLN A 6 28.98 17.88 3.05
CA GLN A 6 28.63 19.21 2.51
C GLN A 6 29.77 20.22 2.57
N ASP A 7 30.87 19.87 3.23
CA ASP A 7 31.98 20.81 3.41
C ASP A 7 32.76 20.97 2.09
N VAL A 8 33.09 22.20 1.75
CA VAL A 8 33.98 22.54 0.63
C VAL A 8 35.40 22.62 1.16
N LEU A 9 36.24 21.74 0.66
CA LEU A 9 37.67 21.72 0.98
C LEU A 9 38.44 22.51 -0.04
N GLU A 10 39.13 23.56 0.40
CA GLU A 10 40.09 24.30 -0.40
C GLU A 10 41.49 23.74 -0.10
N VAL A 11 42.16 23.22 -1.11
CA VAL A 11 43.48 22.59 -0.99
C VAL A 11 44.50 23.40 -1.80
N SER A 12 45.57 23.83 -1.17
CA SER A 12 46.73 24.46 -1.81
C SER A 12 48.00 23.65 -1.49
N GLU A 13 49.13 24.05 -2.06
CA GLU A 13 50.43 23.40 -1.77
C GLU A 13 50.82 23.47 -0.29
N GLU A 14 50.35 24.48 0.42
CA GLU A 14 50.75 24.76 1.83
C GLU A 14 49.70 24.33 2.86
N GLN A 15 48.41 24.27 2.48
CA GLN A 15 47.34 23.98 3.44
C GLN A 15 46.09 23.40 2.81
N ALA A 16 45.31 22.71 3.66
CA ALA A 16 43.94 22.31 3.37
C ALA A 16 43.01 22.90 4.42
N LYS A 17 41.96 23.60 4.02
CA LYS A 17 40.96 24.18 4.93
C LYS A 17 39.54 24.00 4.44
N VAL A 18 38.59 23.97 5.39
CA VAL A 18 37.16 24.00 5.05
C VAL A 18 36.77 25.45 4.72
N ASN A 19 36.32 25.68 3.49
CA ASN A 19 35.93 27.01 3.00
C ASN A 19 34.46 27.02 2.56
N GLY A 20 33.56 26.97 3.57
CA GLY A 20 32.12 27.03 3.35
C GLY A 20 31.45 25.68 3.18
N ARG A 21 30.18 25.73 2.76
CA ARG A 21 29.33 24.55 2.54
C ARG A 21 28.47 24.70 1.30
N VAL A 22 28.22 23.59 0.63
CA VAL A 22 27.25 23.52 -0.45
C VAL A 22 25.93 22.93 0.07
N PRO A 23 24.77 23.38 -0.46
CA PRO A 23 23.50 22.75 -0.16
C PRO A 23 23.50 21.32 -0.68
N VAL A 24 23.06 20.39 0.15
CA VAL A 24 22.90 18.98 -0.21
C VAL A 24 21.44 18.60 0.00
N GLY A 25 20.86 17.97 -1.01
CA GLY A 25 19.52 17.43 -0.93
C GLY A 25 19.46 16.05 -1.61
N ALA A 26 18.42 15.30 -1.32
CA ALA A 26 18.10 14.10 -2.07
C ALA A 26 17.38 14.51 -3.37
N ILE A 27 17.93 14.14 -4.50
CA ILE A 27 17.25 14.23 -5.79
C ILE A 27 16.72 12.85 -6.09
N LEU A 28 15.39 12.75 -6.22
CA LEU A 28 14.71 11.49 -6.49
C LEU A 28 14.69 11.26 -8.00
N VAL A 29 15.00 10.04 -8.41
CA VAL A 29 15.04 9.64 -9.82
C VAL A 29 14.10 8.46 -10.03
N ASP A 30 13.24 8.56 -11.03
CA ASP A 30 12.33 7.50 -11.44
C ASP A 30 12.41 7.32 -12.97
N GLY A 31 13.13 6.28 -13.39
CA GLY A 31 13.41 6.06 -14.81
C GLY A 31 14.15 7.26 -15.42
N LEU A 32 13.55 7.91 -16.41
CA LEU A 32 14.10 9.10 -17.05
C LEU A 32 13.73 10.41 -16.33
N GLY A 33 12.83 10.36 -15.32
CA GLY A 33 12.41 11.52 -14.52
C GLY A 33 13.40 11.83 -13.41
N VAL A 34 13.93 13.04 -13.37
CA VAL A 34 14.83 13.52 -12.31
C VAL A 34 14.13 14.61 -11.51
N GLY A 35 13.96 14.39 -10.21
CA GLY A 35 13.34 15.37 -9.31
C GLY A 35 11.81 15.46 -9.39
N ASP A 36 11.16 14.70 -10.26
CA ASP A 36 9.71 14.79 -10.57
C ASP A 36 8.90 13.64 -9.96
N VAL A 37 9.43 12.97 -8.93
CA VAL A 37 8.72 11.90 -8.24
C VAL A 37 7.83 12.51 -7.17
N GLY A 38 6.50 12.50 -7.40
CA GLY A 38 5.52 13.05 -6.46
C GLY A 38 5.52 12.31 -5.11
N ASN A 39 5.24 13.03 -4.02
CA ASN A 39 5.18 12.50 -2.66
C ASN A 39 4.19 11.33 -2.51
N VAL A 40 3.13 11.29 -3.31
CA VAL A 40 2.14 10.20 -3.31
C VAL A 40 2.77 8.90 -3.81
N VAL A 41 3.50 8.96 -4.92
CA VAL A 41 4.19 7.80 -5.51
C VAL A 41 5.22 7.22 -4.55
N LEU A 42 5.99 8.07 -3.89
CA LEU A 42 7.00 7.64 -2.91
C LEU A 42 6.37 6.97 -1.70
N ARG A 43 5.30 7.56 -1.17
CA ARG A 43 4.55 7.00 -0.04
C ARG A 43 3.96 5.63 -0.41
N ASP A 44 3.37 5.51 -1.59
CA ASP A 44 2.78 4.25 -2.04
C ASP A 44 3.85 3.17 -2.25
N ARG A 45 5.00 3.52 -2.84
CA ARG A 45 6.14 2.60 -2.98
C ARG A 45 6.70 2.17 -1.63
N GLN A 46 6.82 3.08 -0.68
CA GLN A 46 7.27 2.75 0.68
C GLN A 46 6.28 1.80 1.36
N HIS A 47 5.00 2.09 1.28
CA HIS A 47 3.94 1.26 1.85
C HIS A 47 3.95 -0.16 1.25
N LEU A 48 4.06 -0.25 -0.09
CA LEU A 48 4.17 -1.54 -0.78
C LEU A 48 5.43 -2.31 -0.38
N ALA A 49 6.55 -1.63 -0.18
CA ALA A 49 7.82 -2.26 0.22
C ALA A 49 7.81 -2.74 1.67
N GLU A 50 7.17 -2.01 2.58
CA GLU A 50 7.13 -2.32 4.01
C GLU A 50 6.10 -3.40 4.35
N ASP A 51 4.86 -3.24 3.88
CA ASP A 51 3.72 -4.04 4.30
C ASP A 51 3.07 -4.87 3.17
N GLY A 52 3.46 -4.63 1.92
CA GLY A 52 2.93 -5.36 0.76
C GLY A 52 1.53 -4.92 0.34
N ILE A 53 0.87 -5.76 -0.46
CA ILE A 53 -0.46 -5.50 -1.00
C ILE A 53 -1.39 -6.70 -0.81
N MET A 54 -2.67 -6.42 -0.56
CA MET A 54 -3.78 -7.37 -0.62
C MET A 54 -4.81 -6.88 -1.66
N ILE A 55 -5.11 -7.73 -2.63
CA ILE A 55 -6.10 -7.46 -3.67
C ILE A 55 -7.32 -8.29 -3.36
N VAL A 56 -8.49 -7.64 -3.29
CA VAL A 56 -9.78 -8.31 -3.08
C VAL A 56 -10.59 -8.22 -4.36
N VAL A 57 -10.90 -9.36 -4.95
CA VAL A 57 -11.66 -9.42 -6.21
C VAL A 57 -13.05 -9.99 -5.93
N MET A 58 -14.08 -9.34 -6.43
CA MET A 58 -15.47 -9.76 -6.30
C MET A 58 -16.28 -9.44 -7.56
N SER A 59 -17.28 -10.25 -7.82
CA SER A 59 -18.20 -10.04 -8.96
C SER A 59 -19.62 -9.84 -8.45
N LEU A 60 -20.28 -8.82 -8.95
CA LEU A 60 -21.68 -8.51 -8.66
C LEU A 60 -22.53 -8.73 -9.92
N ASP A 61 -23.70 -9.31 -9.75
CA ASP A 61 -24.71 -9.37 -10.82
C ASP A 61 -25.26 -7.98 -11.08
N ARG A 62 -25.28 -7.60 -12.36
CA ARG A 62 -25.71 -6.27 -12.78
C ARG A 62 -27.18 -5.99 -12.49
N ALA A 63 -28.02 -7.00 -12.58
CA ALA A 63 -29.47 -6.83 -12.47
C ALA A 63 -29.94 -6.87 -11.02
N SER A 64 -29.41 -7.80 -10.22
CA SER A 64 -29.80 -8.00 -8.82
C SER A 64 -28.91 -7.20 -7.84
N GLY A 65 -27.68 -6.89 -8.22
CA GLY A 65 -26.67 -6.33 -7.34
C GLY A 65 -26.10 -7.34 -6.33
N GLU A 66 -26.43 -8.62 -6.49
CA GLU A 66 -25.99 -9.68 -5.60
C GLU A 66 -24.53 -10.08 -5.87
N LEU A 67 -23.85 -10.57 -4.83
CA LEU A 67 -22.51 -11.12 -4.96
C LEU A 67 -22.57 -12.50 -5.63
N VAL A 68 -22.03 -12.59 -6.85
CA VAL A 68 -22.05 -13.82 -7.67
C VAL A 68 -20.77 -14.64 -7.46
N ALA A 69 -19.65 -13.98 -7.27
CA ALA A 69 -18.37 -14.62 -7.03
C ALA A 69 -17.43 -13.77 -6.16
N GLY A 70 -16.57 -14.44 -5.42
CA GLY A 70 -15.68 -13.81 -4.44
C GLY A 70 -16.34 -13.67 -3.07
N PRO A 71 -15.75 -12.87 -2.13
CA PRO A 71 -14.49 -12.15 -2.31
C PRO A 71 -13.29 -13.10 -2.35
N ASP A 72 -12.46 -12.98 -3.39
CA ASP A 72 -11.18 -13.67 -3.46
C ASP A 72 -10.05 -12.72 -3.06
N ILE A 73 -9.12 -13.21 -2.23
CA ILE A 73 -8.03 -12.40 -1.71
C ILE A 73 -6.70 -12.93 -2.20
N VAL A 74 -5.95 -12.06 -2.87
CA VAL A 74 -4.58 -12.32 -3.32
C VAL A 74 -3.63 -11.37 -2.61
N SER A 75 -2.57 -11.88 -2.00
CA SER A 75 -1.55 -11.04 -1.35
C SER A 75 -0.18 -11.16 -2.01
N ARG A 76 0.61 -10.06 -1.96
CA ARG A 76 2.01 -10.03 -2.38
C ARG A 76 2.81 -9.17 -1.42
N GLY A 77 3.97 -9.70 -0.99
CA GLY A 77 4.88 -8.98 -0.09
C GLY A 77 4.37 -8.78 1.33
N PHE A 78 3.24 -9.42 1.69
CA PHE A 78 2.59 -9.19 2.99
C PHE A 78 2.91 -10.27 4.03
N VAL A 79 2.69 -11.56 3.74
CA VAL A 79 2.86 -12.65 4.70
C VAL A 79 3.76 -13.75 4.19
N TYR A 80 4.37 -14.50 5.13
CA TYR A 80 5.19 -15.67 4.83
C TYR A 80 4.29 -16.89 4.57
N VAL A 81 4.63 -17.69 3.58
CA VAL A 81 3.78 -18.72 2.94
C VAL A 81 3.19 -19.78 3.90
N LYS A 82 3.81 -20.05 5.06
CA LYS A 82 3.38 -21.15 5.95
C LYS A 82 2.23 -20.82 6.91
N GLU A 83 1.95 -19.54 7.15
CA GLU A 83 0.88 -19.10 8.08
C GLU A 83 -0.23 -18.33 7.35
N SER A 84 -0.19 -18.33 6.01
CA SER A 84 -1.03 -17.45 5.21
C SER A 84 -2.43 -17.98 4.92
N ASP A 85 -2.61 -19.30 4.79
CA ASP A 85 -3.86 -19.87 4.29
C ASP A 85 -5.02 -19.65 5.26
N GLU A 86 -4.80 -19.88 6.54
CA GLU A 86 -5.83 -19.66 7.58
C GLU A 86 -6.15 -18.17 7.73
N LEU A 87 -5.12 -17.31 7.74
CA LEU A 87 -5.29 -15.86 7.81
C LEU A 87 -6.07 -15.32 6.63
N ILE A 88 -5.77 -15.77 5.42
CA ILE A 88 -6.46 -15.33 4.18
C ILE A 88 -7.90 -15.85 4.16
N GLU A 89 -8.14 -17.09 4.60
CA GLU A 89 -9.49 -17.65 4.65
C GLU A 89 -10.37 -16.93 5.69
N GLU A 90 -9.84 -16.61 6.88
CA GLU A 90 -10.56 -15.79 7.86
C GLU A 90 -10.79 -14.37 7.34
N ALA A 91 -9.81 -13.79 6.66
CA ALA A 91 -9.94 -12.47 6.04
C ALA A 91 -11.06 -12.47 4.99
N ARG A 92 -11.11 -13.51 4.15
CA ARG A 92 -12.15 -13.69 3.13
C ARG A 92 -13.53 -13.75 3.75
N ARG A 93 -13.74 -14.57 4.78
CA ARG A 93 -15.02 -14.65 5.51
C ARG A 93 -15.42 -13.32 6.14
N THR A 94 -14.46 -12.62 6.74
CA THR A 94 -14.71 -11.32 7.37
C THR A 94 -15.18 -10.27 6.35
N VAL A 95 -14.61 -10.28 5.15
CA VAL A 95 -15.03 -9.39 4.06
C VAL A 95 -16.39 -9.82 3.51
N ASP A 96 -16.62 -11.12 3.32
CA ASP A 96 -17.89 -11.66 2.82
C ASP A 96 -19.05 -11.28 3.73
N ASP A 97 -18.93 -11.52 5.02
CA ASP A 97 -19.95 -11.17 6.04
C ASP A 97 -20.27 -9.66 5.98
N ALA A 98 -19.25 -8.81 5.83
CA ALA A 98 -19.45 -7.37 5.77
C ALA A 98 -20.13 -6.92 4.47
N LEU A 99 -19.80 -7.56 3.35
CA LEU A 99 -20.43 -7.29 2.06
C LEU A 99 -21.91 -7.73 2.07
N GLN A 100 -22.20 -8.94 2.57
CA GLN A 100 -23.57 -9.41 2.71
C GLN A 100 -24.40 -8.46 3.58
N ALA A 101 -23.85 -8.02 4.72
CA ALA A 101 -24.54 -7.04 5.58
C ALA A 101 -24.79 -5.69 4.90
N CYS A 102 -24.00 -5.29 3.91
CA CYS A 102 -24.24 -4.11 3.09
C CYS A 102 -25.37 -4.37 2.08
N LEU A 103 -25.31 -5.49 1.37
CA LEU A 103 -26.28 -5.87 0.36
C LEU A 103 -27.67 -6.08 0.96
N ASP A 104 -27.77 -6.72 2.13
CA ASP A 104 -29.03 -6.89 2.90
C ASP A 104 -29.69 -5.56 3.28
N LYS A 105 -28.88 -4.50 3.42
CA LYS A 105 -29.37 -3.13 3.65
C LYS A 105 -29.68 -2.37 2.36
N GLY A 106 -29.57 -3.01 1.21
CA GLY A 106 -29.78 -2.41 -0.11
C GLY A 106 -28.63 -1.46 -0.53
N ILE A 107 -27.44 -1.59 0.06
CA ILE A 107 -26.28 -0.79 -0.31
C ILE A 107 -25.57 -1.46 -1.48
N THR A 108 -25.81 -0.98 -2.70
CA THR A 108 -25.21 -1.46 -3.95
C THR A 108 -24.21 -0.49 -4.55
N ASP A 109 -23.96 0.65 -3.88
CA ASP A 109 -22.98 1.64 -4.32
C ASP A 109 -21.54 1.08 -4.22
N TRP A 110 -20.85 1.03 -5.35
CA TRP A 110 -19.50 0.46 -5.46
C TRP A 110 -18.47 1.20 -4.59
N GLY A 111 -18.61 2.50 -4.46
CA GLY A 111 -17.74 3.30 -3.60
C GLY A 111 -17.84 2.86 -2.14
N LYS A 112 -19.08 2.67 -1.69
CA LYS A 112 -19.35 2.17 -0.33
C LYS A 112 -18.86 0.74 -0.14
N LEU A 113 -19.15 -0.16 -1.07
CA LEU A 113 -18.68 -1.56 -1.00
C LEU A 113 -17.15 -1.64 -0.94
N LYS A 114 -16.45 -0.89 -1.80
CA LYS A 114 -14.98 -0.80 -1.78
C LYS A 114 -14.45 -0.24 -0.45
N THR A 115 -15.07 0.81 0.08
CA THR A 115 -14.66 1.41 1.35
C THR A 115 -14.87 0.42 2.50
N THR A 116 -16.05 -0.22 2.57
CA THR A 116 -16.34 -1.25 3.60
C THR A 116 -15.33 -2.40 3.53
N THR A 117 -15.06 -2.93 2.34
CA THR A 117 -14.06 -3.98 2.14
C THR A 117 -12.70 -3.57 2.67
N LYS A 118 -12.25 -2.35 2.31
CA LYS A 118 -10.96 -1.82 2.74
C LYS A 118 -10.88 -1.66 4.25
N ASP A 119 -11.89 -1.08 4.88
CA ASP A 119 -11.91 -0.77 6.30
C ASP A 119 -11.94 -2.06 7.14
N VAL A 120 -12.84 -2.97 6.80
CA VAL A 120 -13.00 -4.24 7.52
C VAL A 120 -11.74 -5.11 7.40
N LEU A 121 -11.18 -5.23 6.21
CA LEU A 121 -9.96 -6.01 5.98
C LEU A 121 -8.74 -5.36 6.64
N SER A 122 -8.62 -4.04 6.60
CA SER A 122 -7.55 -3.30 7.28
C SER A 122 -7.57 -3.53 8.78
N ASP A 123 -8.76 -3.44 9.40
CA ASP A 123 -8.94 -3.66 10.83
C ASP A 123 -8.64 -5.11 11.23
N TYR A 124 -9.11 -6.08 10.45
CA TYR A 124 -8.84 -7.50 10.68
C TYR A 124 -7.34 -7.78 10.63
N VAL A 125 -6.67 -7.37 9.54
CA VAL A 125 -5.25 -7.61 9.33
C VAL A 125 -4.41 -6.93 10.40
N TRP A 126 -4.74 -5.69 10.76
CA TRP A 126 -4.06 -5.00 11.85
C TRP A 126 -4.19 -5.71 13.20
N LYS A 127 -5.37 -6.20 13.52
CA LYS A 127 -5.60 -6.94 14.79
C LYS A 127 -4.75 -8.20 14.85
N LYS A 128 -4.64 -8.94 13.74
CA LYS A 128 -3.93 -10.22 13.66
C LYS A 128 -2.40 -10.05 13.54
N THR A 129 -1.93 -9.09 12.76
CA THR A 129 -0.52 -9.03 12.33
C THR A 129 0.22 -7.76 12.74
N LYS A 130 -0.49 -6.72 13.18
CA LYS A 130 0.04 -5.37 13.43
C LYS A 130 0.68 -4.72 12.18
N ARG A 131 0.32 -5.21 10.99
CA ARG A 131 0.76 -4.68 9.70
C ARG A 131 -0.41 -4.05 8.95
N ARG A 132 -0.09 -3.15 8.03
CA ARG A 132 -1.09 -2.40 7.24
C ARG A 132 -0.79 -2.49 5.75
N PRO A 133 -1.01 -3.65 5.11
CA PRO A 133 -0.80 -3.76 3.67
C PRO A 133 -1.71 -2.79 2.90
N MET A 134 -1.29 -2.42 1.71
CA MET A 134 -2.15 -1.70 0.79
C MET A 134 -3.32 -2.61 0.37
N ILE A 135 -4.56 -2.18 0.58
CA ILE A 135 -5.75 -2.95 0.22
C ILE A 135 -6.38 -2.36 -1.04
N LEU A 136 -6.51 -3.20 -2.07
CA LEU A 136 -7.05 -2.82 -3.38
C LEU A 136 -8.32 -3.65 -3.69
N PRO A 137 -9.54 -3.13 -3.41
CA PRO A 137 -10.78 -3.79 -3.79
C PRO A 137 -11.06 -3.60 -5.29
N ILE A 138 -11.34 -4.70 -5.97
CA ILE A 138 -11.73 -4.75 -7.39
C ILE A 138 -13.14 -5.34 -7.47
N ILE A 139 -14.08 -4.58 -8.01
CA ILE A 139 -15.44 -5.04 -8.27
C ILE A 139 -15.60 -5.18 -9.78
N MET A 140 -16.07 -6.34 -10.21
CA MET A 140 -16.46 -6.63 -11.59
C MET A 140 -17.96 -6.79 -11.65
N GLU A 141 -18.57 -6.31 -12.72
CA GLU A 141 -19.98 -6.48 -13.01
C GLU A 141 -20.15 -7.58 -14.06
N VAL A 142 -21.01 -8.53 -13.83
CA VAL A 142 -21.30 -9.67 -14.69
C VAL A 142 -22.79 -9.80 -14.97
#